data_bbae285e08e17ec5aec02a00db157ca5
#
_entry.id   bbae285e08e17ec5aec02a00db157ca5
#
_cell.length_a   1.000
_cell.length_b   1.000
_cell.length_c   1.000
_cell.angle_alpha   90.00
_cell.angle_beta   90.00
_cell.angle_gamma   90.00
#
_symmetry.space_group_name_H-M   'P 1'
#
loop_
_entity.id
_entity.type
_entity.pdbx_description
1 polymer ?
#
loop_
_entity_poly.entity_id
_entity_poly.type
_entity_poly.pdbx_seq_one_letter_code
_entity_poly.pdbx_strand_id
1 'polypeptide(L)'
;MNILLHVCCGPCAIYPLRILRERGHRVRGYFYNPNIHPFKEFTRRISALNELAVRTAFPVDIDDRYGLIEYLRRVVFHEKQRCAVCYDLRLEETARKAARENEEAFSTTLLYSKYQNHDLIKEKGLQLAGKYGVQFYYEDFRPGWQEGIDRAVAMGLYRQPYCGCIYSEQERYDRSLRKKGKRPHNNINGENHGTHHRAGDQQ
;
A
#
# COMPACT_ATOMS: atom_id res chain seq x y z
N MET A 1 -21.70 5.93 -2.19
CA MET A 1 -21.16 5.28 -1.00
C MET A 1 -20.21 6.23 -0.29
N ASN A 2 -20.11 6.11 1.03
CA ASN A 2 -19.06 6.73 1.83
C ASN A 2 -17.86 5.78 1.89
N ILE A 3 -16.70 6.22 1.40
CA ILE A 3 -15.51 5.38 1.26
C ILE A 3 -14.36 5.97 2.08
N LEU A 4 -13.79 5.17 3.00
CA LEU A 4 -12.52 5.47 3.64
C LEU A 4 -11.37 4.98 2.74
N LEU A 5 -10.64 5.90 2.14
CA LEU A 5 -9.53 5.60 1.24
C LEU A 5 -8.21 5.63 2.01
N HIS A 6 -7.55 4.47 2.18
CA HIS A 6 -6.17 4.46 2.66
C HIS A 6 -5.26 5.19 1.68
N VAL A 7 -4.47 6.14 2.17
CA VAL A 7 -3.58 6.98 1.36
C VAL A 7 -2.13 6.79 1.78
N CYS A 8 -1.27 6.38 0.84
CA CYS A 8 0.16 6.24 1.10
C CYS A 8 0.96 7.55 0.88
N CYS A 9 0.45 8.46 0.08
CA CYS A 9 1.04 9.78 -0.19
C CYS A 9 0.11 10.63 -1.07
N GLY A 10 0.35 11.94 -1.16
CA GLY A 10 -0.45 12.85 -1.98
C GLY A 10 -0.53 12.43 -3.45
N PRO A 11 0.59 12.28 -4.18
CA PRO A 11 0.57 11.91 -5.60
C PRO A 11 -0.20 10.62 -5.92
N CYS A 12 -0.13 9.62 -5.03
CA CYS A 12 -0.83 8.36 -5.24
C CYS A 12 -2.36 8.48 -5.08
N ALA A 13 -2.84 9.53 -4.42
CA ALA A 13 -4.26 9.76 -4.19
C ALA A 13 -4.95 10.51 -5.34
N ILE A 14 -4.22 11.24 -6.18
CA ILE A 14 -4.78 12.15 -7.19
C ILE A 14 -5.78 11.42 -8.10
N TYR A 15 -5.32 10.36 -8.77
CA TYR A 15 -6.15 9.63 -9.72
C TYR A 15 -7.26 8.81 -9.03
N PRO A 16 -6.98 8.00 -7.99
CA PRO A 16 -8.03 7.29 -7.26
C PRO A 16 -9.13 8.20 -6.72
N LEU A 17 -8.77 9.32 -6.11
CA LEU A 17 -9.73 10.29 -5.59
C LEU A 17 -10.64 10.84 -6.70
N ARG A 18 -10.08 11.20 -7.86
CA ARG A 18 -10.84 11.69 -9.00
C ARG A 18 -11.85 10.65 -9.47
N ILE A 19 -11.40 9.42 -9.74
CA ILE A 19 -12.27 8.33 -10.23
C ILE A 19 -13.39 8.02 -9.24
N LEU A 20 -13.07 7.93 -7.96
CA LEU A 20 -14.09 7.64 -6.94
C LEU A 20 -15.14 8.76 -6.87
N ARG A 21 -14.73 10.03 -6.95
CA ARG A 21 -15.66 11.18 -6.98
C ARG A 21 -16.49 11.23 -8.25
N GLU A 22 -15.92 10.96 -9.41
CA GLU A 22 -16.63 10.88 -10.69
C GLU A 22 -17.72 9.79 -10.70
N ARG A 23 -17.52 8.73 -9.92
CA ARG A 23 -18.52 7.68 -9.70
C ARG A 23 -19.55 8.03 -8.61
N GLY A 24 -19.54 9.25 -8.11
CA GLY A 24 -20.50 9.74 -7.13
C GLY A 24 -20.27 9.29 -5.70
N HIS A 25 -19.03 8.82 -5.38
CA HIS A 25 -18.71 8.44 -4.01
C HIS A 25 -18.26 9.64 -3.17
N ARG A 26 -18.62 9.62 -1.89
CA ARG A 26 -18.01 10.48 -0.87
C ARG A 26 -16.74 9.83 -0.38
N VAL A 27 -15.60 10.51 -0.51
CA VAL A 27 -14.30 9.94 -0.20
C VAL A 27 -13.65 10.74 0.92
N ARG A 28 -13.26 10.04 1.98
CA ARG A 28 -12.40 10.55 3.05
C ARG A 28 -11.10 9.78 3.05
N GLY A 29 -9.99 10.47 3.13
CA GLY A 29 -8.66 9.87 3.18
C GLY A 29 -8.28 9.42 4.59
N TYR A 30 -7.46 8.38 4.65
CA TYR A 30 -6.81 7.97 5.88
C TYR A 30 -5.33 7.65 5.63
N PHE A 31 -4.45 8.43 6.22
CA PHE A 31 -3.01 8.20 6.18
C PHE A 31 -2.59 7.41 7.42
N TYR A 32 -2.31 6.12 7.25
CA TYR A 32 -1.70 5.26 8.24
C TYR A 32 -0.61 4.42 7.57
N ASN A 33 0.65 4.76 7.82
CA ASN A 33 1.77 4.19 7.09
C ASN A 33 2.99 3.93 8.00
N PRO A 34 2.92 2.92 8.88
CA PRO A 34 4.03 2.60 9.79
C PRO A 34 5.28 2.08 9.06
N ASN A 35 5.14 1.79 7.77
CA ASN A 35 6.21 1.29 6.90
C ASN A 35 7.06 2.39 6.26
N ILE A 36 6.69 3.67 6.36
CA ILE A 36 7.43 4.73 5.65
C ILE A 36 8.64 5.16 6.46
N HIS A 37 9.82 4.98 5.89
CA HIS A 37 11.13 5.30 6.47
C HIS A 37 12.03 5.97 5.44
N PRO A 38 13.02 6.80 5.86
CA PRO A 38 13.23 7.31 7.21
C PRO A 38 12.22 8.38 7.60
N PHE A 39 12.34 8.93 8.81
CA PHE A 39 11.43 9.95 9.34
C PHE A 39 11.24 11.16 8.40
N LYS A 40 12.31 11.62 7.75
CA LYS A 40 12.23 12.72 6.78
C LYS A 40 11.34 12.38 5.56
N GLU A 41 11.35 11.14 5.11
CA GLU A 41 10.46 10.69 4.03
C GLU A 41 9.01 10.64 4.49
N PHE A 42 8.78 10.13 5.71
CA PHE A 42 7.47 10.10 6.33
C PHE A 42 6.84 11.50 6.42
N THR A 43 7.58 12.47 6.96
CA THR A 43 7.10 13.87 7.07
C THR A 43 6.87 14.53 5.72
N ARG A 44 7.72 14.28 4.72
CA ARG A 44 7.52 14.80 3.35
C ARG A 44 6.23 14.27 2.71
N ARG A 45 5.88 13.01 2.94
CA ARG A 45 4.63 12.43 2.41
C ARG A 45 3.40 13.01 3.08
N ILE A 46 3.45 13.25 4.39
CA ILE A 46 2.38 13.95 5.11
C ILE A 46 2.21 15.37 4.54
N SER A 47 3.31 16.12 4.37
CA SER A 47 3.25 17.48 3.81
C SER A 47 2.64 17.50 2.41
N ALA A 48 3.05 16.59 1.52
CA ALA A 48 2.48 16.48 0.18
C ALA A 48 1.00 16.07 0.18
N LEU A 49 0.58 15.25 1.14
CA LEU A 49 -0.83 14.89 1.29
C LEU A 49 -1.67 16.06 1.80
N ASN A 50 -1.17 16.81 2.79
CA ASN A 50 -1.85 18.02 3.29
C ASN A 50 -2.01 19.06 2.17
N GLU A 51 -0.98 19.25 1.35
CA GLU A 51 -1.05 20.17 0.21
C GLU A 51 -2.12 19.73 -0.81
N LEU A 52 -2.16 18.45 -1.15
CA LEU A 52 -3.21 17.89 -2.01
C LEU A 52 -4.60 18.07 -1.39
N ALA A 53 -4.74 17.77 -0.09
CA ALA A 53 -6.00 17.87 0.64
C ALA A 53 -6.60 19.26 0.57
N VAL A 54 -5.79 20.28 0.81
CA VAL A 54 -6.19 21.69 0.70
C VAL A 54 -6.62 22.04 -0.73
N ARG A 55 -5.80 21.71 -1.72
CA ARG A 55 -6.04 22.06 -3.13
C ARG A 55 -7.27 21.37 -3.74
N THR A 56 -7.64 20.23 -3.20
CA THR A 56 -8.74 19.41 -3.78
C THR A 56 -9.95 19.29 -2.87
N ALA A 57 -10.00 20.04 -1.76
CA ALA A 57 -11.01 19.90 -0.72
C ALA A 57 -11.24 18.42 -0.35
N PHE A 58 -10.13 17.69 -0.13
CA PHE A 58 -10.13 16.28 0.22
C PHE A 58 -10.00 16.11 1.74
N PRO A 59 -11.07 15.72 2.45
CA PRO A 59 -10.97 15.49 3.89
C PRO A 59 -10.07 14.30 4.16
N VAL A 60 -9.04 14.47 4.98
CA VAL A 60 -8.05 13.43 5.29
C VAL A 60 -7.77 13.38 6.79
N ASP A 61 -7.87 12.20 7.37
CA ASP A 61 -7.37 11.91 8.70
C ASP A 61 -5.92 11.44 8.60
N ILE A 62 -5.03 12.02 9.38
CA ILE A 62 -3.62 11.67 9.39
C ILE A 62 -3.24 11.07 10.75
N ASP A 63 -2.80 9.80 10.71
CA ASP A 63 -2.06 9.21 11.82
C ASP A 63 -0.58 9.54 11.61
N ASP A 64 -0.07 10.49 12.37
CA ASP A 64 1.29 11.01 12.26
C ASP A 64 2.30 10.28 13.16
N ARG A 65 1.89 9.18 13.78
CA ARG A 65 2.81 8.34 14.57
C ARG A 65 3.80 7.64 13.65
N TYR A 66 5.07 7.87 13.89
CA TYR A 66 6.15 7.23 13.14
C TYR A 66 6.33 5.78 13.58
N GLY A 67 5.87 4.84 12.77
CA GLY A 67 5.72 3.42 13.10
C GLY A 67 6.98 2.55 12.92
N LEU A 68 8.21 3.11 12.99
CA LEU A 68 9.46 2.38 12.73
C LEU A 68 9.57 1.07 13.51
N ILE A 69 9.41 1.14 14.83
CA ILE A 69 9.59 -0.02 15.72
C ILE A 69 8.49 -1.06 15.46
N GLU A 70 7.25 -0.61 15.32
CA GLU A 70 6.11 -1.48 15.04
C GLU A 70 6.32 -2.26 13.74
N TYR A 71 6.67 -1.57 12.67
CA TYR A 71 6.91 -2.18 11.38
C TYR A 71 8.10 -3.14 11.39
N LEU A 72 9.26 -2.72 11.93
CA LEU A 72 10.45 -3.55 11.95
C LEU A 72 10.27 -4.84 12.75
N ARG A 73 9.60 -4.78 13.92
CA ARG A 73 9.30 -5.98 14.71
C ARG A 73 8.47 -7.02 13.96
N ARG A 74 7.67 -6.61 12.98
CA ARG A 74 6.83 -7.52 12.20
C ARG A 74 7.52 -8.08 10.96
N VAL A 75 8.56 -7.41 10.44
CA VAL A 75 9.20 -7.81 9.18
C VAL A 75 10.60 -8.39 9.37
N VAL A 76 11.26 -8.17 10.50
CA VAL A 76 12.55 -8.80 10.82
C VAL A 76 12.39 -10.31 10.84
N PHE A 77 13.29 -11.03 10.16
CA PHE A 77 13.25 -12.46 9.83
C PHE A 77 12.15 -12.88 8.83
N HIS A 78 11.35 -11.94 8.34
CA HIS A 78 10.30 -12.14 7.33
C HIS A 78 10.44 -11.18 6.15
N GLU A 79 11.67 -10.78 5.82
CA GLU A 79 11.95 -9.74 4.83
C GLU A 79 11.41 -10.09 3.44
N LYS A 80 11.38 -11.38 3.09
CA LYS A 80 10.83 -11.86 1.82
C LYS A 80 9.31 -11.67 1.73
N GLN A 81 8.59 -11.73 2.86
CA GLN A 81 7.15 -11.51 2.97
C GLN A 81 6.79 -10.08 3.43
N ARG A 82 7.77 -9.17 3.57
CA ARG A 82 7.57 -7.82 4.10
C ARG A 82 6.43 -7.04 3.43
N CYS A 83 6.20 -7.25 2.12
CA CYS A 83 5.12 -6.59 1.40
C CYS A 83 3.74 -7.09 1.85
N ALA A 84 3.59 -8.39 2.08
CA ALA A 84 2.36 -8.97 2.62
C ALA A 84 2.04 -8.40 4.01
N VAL A 85 3.03 -8.38 4.91
CA VAL A 85 2.91 -7.75 6.24
C VAL A 85 2.55 -6.27 6.15
N CYS A 86 3.16 -5.56 5.19
CA CYS A 86 2.91 -4.15 4.95
C CYS A 86 1.47 -3.88 4.49
N TYR A 87 0.91 -4.74 3.64
CA TYR A 87 -0.49 -4.63 3.22
C TYR A 87 -1.43 -4.93 4.37
N ASP A 88 -1.18 -6.00 5.14
CA ASP A 88 -1.98 -6.34 6.31
C ASP A 88 -2.07 -5.18 7.29
N LEU A 89 -0.94 -4.63 7.71
CA LEU A 89 -0.90 -3.52 8.66
C LEU A 89 -1.77 -2.34 8.21
N ARG A 90 -1.64 -1.94 6.96
CA ARG A 90 -2.32 -0.73 6.45
C ARG A 90 -3.78 -0.97 6.14
N LEU A 91 -4.11 -2.09 5.51
CA LEU A 91 -5.48 -2.41 5.13
C LEU A 91 -6.32 -2.78 6.36
N GLU A 92 -5.74 -3.54 7.31
CA GLU A 92 -6.45 -3.91 8.53
C GLU A 92 -6.83 -2.69 9.37
N GLU A 93 -5.90 -1.76 9.57
CA GLU A 93 -6.19 -0.53 10.32
C GLU A 93 -7.24 0.33 9.60
N THR A 94 -7.17 0.37 8.26
CA THR A 94 -8.16 1.10 7.47
C THR A 94 -9.55 0.47 7.55
N ALA A 95 -9.65 -0.85 7.42
CA ALA A 95 -10.92 -1.58 7.53
C ALA A 95 -11.53 -1.44 8.94
N ARG A 96 -10.68 -1.56 9.98
CA ARG A 96 -11.09 -1.37 11.38
C ARG A 96 -11.63 0.05 11.64
N LYS A 97 -10.94 1.07 11.11
CA LYS A 97 -11.38 2.46 11.22
C LYS A 97 -12.68 2.67 10.46
N ALA A 98 -12.80 2.15 9.23
CA ALA A 98 -14.01 2.27 8.44
C ALA A 98 -15.22 1.66 9.15
N ALA A 99 -15.08 0.45 9.70
CA ALA A 99 -16.15 -0.21 10.48
C ALA A 99 -16.53 0.60 11.73
N ARG A 100 -15.54 1.08 12.49
CA ARG A 100 -15.80 1.88 13.72
C ARG A 100 -16.53 3.19 13.43
N GLU A 101 -16.26 3.79 12.28
CA GLU A 101 -16.81 5.09 11.92
C GLU A 101 -18.01 4.99 10.96
N ASN A 102 -18.56 3.76 10.80
CA ASN A 102 -19.74 3.46 10.00
C ASN A 102 -19.61 3.90 8.51
N GLU A 103 -18.40 3.81 7.95
CA GLU A 103 -18.22 3.96 6.51
C GLU A 103 -18.79 2.74 5.78
N GLU A 104 -19.37 2.94 4.60
CA GLU A 104 -19.94 1.84 3.81
C GLU A 104 -18.87 0.95 3.21
N ALA A 105 -17.70 1.55 2.88
CA ALA A 105 -16.60 0.81 2.29
C ALA A 105 -15.23 1.40 2.68
N PHE A 106 -14.19 0.57 2.49
CA PHE A 106 -12.80 1.04 2.47
C PHE A 106 -12.12 0.67 1.15
N SER A 107 -11.08 1.42 0.81
CA SER A 107 -10.24 1.17 -0.37
C SER A 107 -8.80 1.61 -0.10
N THR A 108 -7.93 1.52 -1.11
CA THR A 108 -6.52 1.89 -0.94
C THR A 108 -5.88 2.45 -2.21
N THR A 109 -5.05 3.47 -2.06
CA THR A 109 -4.21 3.98 -3.15
C THR A 109 -3.08 3.02 -3.55
N LEU A 110 -2.89 1.90 -2.85
CA LEU A 110 -1.98 0.85 -3.29
C LEU A 110 -2.40 0.22 -4.61
N LEU A 111 -3.70 0.19 -4.90
CA LEU A 111 -4.28 -0.29 -6.16
C LEU A 111 -3.94 0.60 -7.37
N TYR A 112 -3.35 1.78 -7.15
CA TYR A 112 -2.86 2.66 -8.21
C TYR A 112 -1.44 2.32 -8.67
N SER A 113 -0.63 1.69 -7.82
CA SER A 113 0.78 1.48 -8.10
C SER A 113 1.05 0.25 -8.97
N LYS A 114 1.79 0.42 -10.06
CA LYS A 114 2.28 -0.67 -10.92
C LYS A 114 3.32 -1.59 -10.23
N TYR A 115 3.84 -1.18 -9.08
CA TYR A 115 4.91 -1.89 -8.36
C TYR A 115 4.40 -2.73 -7.18
N GLN A 116 3.09 -2.68 -6.91
CA GLN A 116 2.48 -3.45 -5.83
C GLN A 116 1.93 -4.79 -6.35
N ASN A 117 1.88 -5.79 -5.47
CA ASN A 117 1.20 -7.04 -5.79
C ASN A 117 -0.32 -6.82 -5.70
N HIS A 118 -0.94 -6.58 -6.83
CA HIS A 118 -2.33 -6.18 -6.95
C HIS A 118 -3.30 -7.27 -6.48
N ASP A 119 -3.02 -8.52 -6.85
CA ASP A 119 -3.86 -9.66 -6.49
C ASP A 119 -3.84 -9.91 -4.98
N LEU A 120 -2.67 -9.84 -4.36
CA LEU A 120 -2.53 -9.97 -2.92
C LEU A 120 -3.24 -8.84 -2.15
N ILE A 121 -3.20 -7.59 -2.66
CA ILE A 121 -3.94 -6.48 -2.06
C ILE A 121 -5.45 -6.73 -2.14
N LYS A 122 -5.94 -7.21 -3.29
CA LYS A 122 -7.35 -7.55 -3.50
C LYS A 122 -7.79 -8.67 -2.56
N GLU A 123 -7.02 -9.75 -2.49
CA GLU A 123 -7.28 -10.89 -1.60
C GLU A 123 -7.40 -10.43 -0.14
N LYS A 124 -6.38 -9.71 0.35
CA LYS A 124 -6.37 -9.20 1.74
C LYS A 124 -7.50 -8.22 2.01
N GLY A 125 -7.81 -7.34 1.07
CA GLY A 125 -8.94 -6.43 1.18
C GLY A 125 -10.27 -7.15 1.36
N LEU A 126 -10.51 -8.21 0.57
CA LEU A 126 -11.72 -9.03 0.67
C LEU A 126 -11.80 -9.82 1.99
N GLN A 127 -10.68 -10.40 2.44
CA GLN A 127 -10.60 -11.08 3.74
C GLN A 127 -10.93 -10.13 4.89
N LEU A 128 -10.39 -8.92 4.87
CA LEU A 128 -10.63 -7.89 5.88
C LEU A 128 -12.05 -7.34 5.82
N ALA A 129 -12.66 -7.25 4.64
CA ALA A 129 -14.06 -6.90 4.48
C ALA A 129 -14.97 -7.87 5.25
N GLY A 130 -14.75 -9.18 5.10
CA GLY A 130 -15.46 -10.21 5.86
C GLY A 130 -15.19 -10.13 7.37
N LYS A 131 -13.95 -9.87 7.78
CA LYS A 131 -13.54 -9.78 9.19
C LYS A 131 -14.19 -8.60 9.92
N TYR A 132 -14.30 -7.44 9.28
CA TYR A 132 -14.76 -6.20 9.90
C TYR A 132 -16.20 -5.81 9.53
N GLY A 133 -16.86 -6.57 8.64
CA GLY A 133 -18.22 -6.28 8.21
C GLY A 133 -18.35 -4.97 7.41
N VAL A 134 -17.30 -4.57 6.69
CA VAL A 134 -17.26 -3.35 5.85
C VAL A 134 -16.80 -3.70 4.45
N GLN A 135 -17.44 -3.16 3.41
CA GLN A 135 -17.14 -3.52 2.03
C GLN A 135 -15.70 -3.09 1.64
N PHE A 136 -14.96 -3.97 0.93
CA PHE A 136 -13.75 -3.55 0.24
C PHE A 136 -14.10 -3.07 -1.17
N TYR A 137 -13.97 -1.78 -1.42
CA TYR A 137 -14.17 -1.20 -2.74
C TYR A 137 -12.91 -1.45 -3.58
N TYR A 138 -12.98 -2.47 -4.42
CA TYR A 138 -11.91 -2.81 -5.34
C TYR A 138 -12.07 -2.07 -6.67
N GLU A 139 -11.01 -1.38 -7.09
CA GLU A 139 -10.88 -0.74 -8.38
C GLU A 139 -9.43 -0.81 -8.84
N ASP A 140 -9.19 -1.17 -10.10
CA ASP A 140 -7.86 -1.10 -10.69
C ASP A 140 -7.57 0.33 -11.15
N PHE A 141 -6.81 1.05 -10.34
CA PHE A 141 -6.42 2.43 -10.67
C PHE A 141 -5.15 2.53 -11.52
N ARG A 142 -4.51 1.42 -11.89
CA ARG A 142 -3.26 1.41 -12.69
C ARG A 142 -3.39 2.03 -14.08
N PRO A 143 -4.55 1.96 -14.78
CA PRO A 143 -4.71 2.67 -16.06
C PRO A 143 -4.42 4.16 -15.98
N GLY A 144 -4.69 4.82 -14.85
CA GLY A 144 -4.42 6.23 -14.62
C GLY A 144 -3.00 6.57 -14.13
N TRP A 145 -2.07 5.62 -14.19
CA TRP A 145 -0.72 5.81 -13.66
C TRP A 145 -0.01 7.05 -14.23
N GLN A 146 -0.04 7.22 -15.56
CA GLN A 146 0.63 8.37 -16.20
C GLN A 146 -0.10 9.67 -15.87
N GLU A 147 -1.41 9.68 -15.95
CA GLU A 147 -2.21 10.87 -15.61
C GLU A 147 -1.93 11.38 -14.19
N GLY A 148 -1.90 10.47 -13.21
CA GLY A 148 -1.61 10.87 -11.83
C GLY A 148 -0.19 11.42 -11.66
N ILE A 149 0.79 10.93 -12.41
CA ILE A 149 2.15 11.49 -12.46
C ILE A 149 2.12 12.91 -13.01
N ASP A 150 1.50 13.11 -14.18
CA ASP A 150 1.47 14.40 -14.87
C ASP A 150 0.79 15.47 -14.01
N ARG A 151 -0.33 15.10 -13.37
CA ARG A 151 -1.03 15.99 -12.44
C ARG A 151 -0.19 16.31 -11.20
N ALA A 152 0.52 15.34 -10.63
CA ALA A 152 1.41 15.57 -9.49
C ALA A 152 2.55 16.53 -9.84
N VAL A 153 3.11 16.41 -11.05
CA VAL A 153 4.15 17.31 -11.58
C VAL A 153 3.57 18.71 -11.80
N ALA A 154 2.41 18.82 -12.45
CA ALA A 154 1.75 20.11 -12.68
C ALA A 154 1.39 20.83 -11.36
N MET A 155 1.09 20.07 -10.32
CA MET A 155 0.83 20.62 -8.98
C MET A 155 2.12 20.91 -8.17
N GLY A 156 3.31 20.55 -8.67
CA GLY A 156 4.57 20.70 -7.93
C GLY A 156 4.68 19.84 -6.67
N LEU A 157 3.87 18.80 -6.53
CA LEU A 157 3.84 17.97 -5.33
C LEU A 157 5.09 17.11 -5.20
N TYR A 158 5.57 16.96 -3.97
CA TYR A 158 6.65 16.02 -3.68
C TYR A 158 6.28 14.60 -4.11
N ARG A 159 7.11 14.00 -4.96
CA ARG A 159 6.95 12.64 -5.44
C ARG A 159 7.97 11.71 -4.79
N GLN A 160 7.47 10.67 -4.15
CA GLN A 160 8.32 9.69 -3.48
C GLN A 160 9.20 8.91 -4.46
N PRO A 161 10.49 8.71 -4.16
CA PRO A 161 11.42 7.99 -5.02
C PRO A 161 11.36 6.46 -4.88
N TYR A 162 10.73 5.93 -3.83
CA TYR A 162 10.59 4.50 -3.53
C TYR A 162 9.26 4.19 -2.84
N CYS A 163 8.96 2.89 -2.62
CA CYS A 163 7.67 2.46 -2.04
C CYS A 163 7.42 3.02 -0.64
N GLY A 164 8.44 3.05 0.22
CA GLY A 164 8.36 3.67 1.55
C GLY A 164 9.17 2.98 2.63
N CYS A 165 9.26 1.64 2.64
CA CYS A 165 10.03 0.96 3.67
C CYS A 165 11.53 1.06 3.44
N ILE A 166 12.30 0.89 4.52
CA ILE A 166 13.78 0.95 4.47
C ILE A 166 14.37 -0.06 3.49
N TYR A 167 13.76 -1.23 3.33
CA TYR A 167 14.20 -2.22 2.34
C TYR A 167 13.99 -1.74 0.90
N SER A 168 12.88 -1.05 0.61
CA SER A 168 12.65 -0.48 -0.72
C SER A 168 13.53 0.74 -0.99
N GLU A 169 13.96 1.43 0.03
CA GLU A 169 14.98 2.47 -0.03
C GLU A 169 16.33 1.88 -0.43
N GLN A 170 16.77 0.84 0.27
CA GLN A 170 17.99 0.12 -0.07
C GLN A 170 17.96 -0.41 -1.51
N GLU A 171 16.88 -1.09 -1.92
CA GLU A 171 16.71 -1.59 -3.29
C GLU A 171 16.79 -0.46 -4.34
N ARG A 172 16.38 0.74 -3.98
CA ARG A 172 16.44 1.90 -4.87
C ARG A 172 17.85 2.46 -5.01
N TYR A 173 18.60 2.55 -3.93
CA TYR A 173 19.86 3.32 -3.89
C TYR A 173 21.12 2.44 -3.81
N ASP A 174 21.03 1.23 -3.29
CA ASP A 174 22.16 0.30 -3.25
C ASP A 174 22.46 -0.25 -4.65
N ARG A 175 23.55 0.29 -5.23
CA ARG A 175 24.00 -0.11 -6.58
C ARG A 175 24.50 -1.55 -6.64
N SER A 176 24.93 -2.12 -5.51
CA SER A 176 25.42 -3.50 -5.45
C SER A 176 24.29 -4.52 -5.70
N LEU A 177 23.09 -4.22 -5.24
CA LEU A 177 21.90 -5.03 -5.47
C LEU A 177 21.44 -4.97 -6.93
N ARG A 178 21.68 -3.86 -7.63
CA ARG A 178 21.29 -3.71 -9.04
C ARG A 178 22.16 -4.51 -10.00
N LYS A 179 23.45 -4.71 -9.66
CA LYS A 179 24.40 -5.47 -10.50
C LYS A 179 24.14 -6.98 -10.48
N LYS A 180 23.45 -7.52 -9.48
CA LYS A 180 23.15 -8.95 -9.35
C LYS A 180 21.93 -9.41 -10.18
N GLY A 181 21.44 -8.61 -11.12
CA GLY A 181 20.44 -8.96 -12.14
C GLY A 181 19.27 -9.77 -11.63
N LYS A 182 18.17 -9.12 -11.41
CA LYS A 182 16.77 -9.46 -11.26
C LYS A 182 16.22 -8.76 -10.04
N ARG A 183 15.31 -7.79 -10.28
CA ARG A 183 14.39 -7.38 -9.21
C ARG A 183 13.73 -8.65 -8.71
N PRO A 184 13.72 -8.95 -7.41
CA PRO A 184 12.87 -10.01 -6.93
C PRO A 184 11.43 -9.58 -7.13
N HIS A 185 10.83 -9.97 -8.24
CA HIS A 185 9.38 -10.07 -8.31
C HIS A 185 9.00 -11.08 -7.22
N ASN A 186 8.14 -10.67 -6.30
CA ASN A 186 7.49 -11.56 -5.36
C ASN A 186 6.63 -12.59 -6.13
N ASN A 187 7.27 -13.60 -6.73
CA ASN A 187 6.58 -14.80 -7.14
C ASN A 187 6.40 -15.65 -5.89
N ILE A 188 5.26 -15.47 -5.25
CA ILE A 188 4.75 -16.42 -4.25
C ILE A 188 4.01 -17.51 -5.06
N ASN A 189 4.75 -18.33 -5.78
CA ASN A 189 4.26 -19.63 -6.19
C ASN A 189 4.77 -20.64 -5.16
N GLY A 190 3.88 -21.06 -4.27
CA GLY A 190 4.11 -22.16 -3.36
C GLY A 190 4.27 -23.45 -4.15
N GLU A 191 5.49 -23.92 -4.34
CA GLU A 191 5.72 -25.32 -4.70
C GLU A 191 5.74 -26.16 -3.43
N ASN A 192 4.63 -26.86 -3.23
CA ASN A 192 4.53 -28.00 -2.33
C ASN A 192 5.43 -29.10 -2.88
N HIS A 193 6.63 -29.25 -2.38
CA HIS A 193 7.38 -30.48 -2.57
C HIS A 193 6.87 -31.54 -1.58
N GLY A 194 5.97 -32.37 -2.09
CA GLY A 194 5.62 -33.62 -1.45
C GLY A 194 6.84 -34.52 -1.33
N THR A 195 7.19 -34.88 -0.12
CA THR A 195 8.17 -35.89 0.21
C THR A 195 7.65 -37.25 -0.23
N HIS A 196 8.15 -37.79 -1.33
CA HIS A 196 8.05 -39.21 -1.62
C HIS A 196 9.11 -39.98 -0.84
N HIS A 197 8.70 -40.63 0.23
CA HIS A 197 9.42 -41.76 0.78
C HIS A 197 9.47 -42.89 -0.27
N ARG A 198 10.65 -43.24 -0.74
CA ARG A 198 10.91 -44.54 -1.33
C ARG A 198 11.49 -45.42 -0.24
N ALA A 199 10.74 -46.45 0.10
CA ALA A 199 11.21 -47.58 0.85
C ALA A 199 12.22 -48.36 -0.02
N GLY A 200 13.32 -48.70 0.60
CA GLY A 200 14.33 -49.52 0.02
C GLY A 200 13.93 -50.98 0.01
N ASP A 201 14.46 -51.74 -0.92
CA ASP A 201 14.59 -53.18 -0.77
C ASP A 201 16.05 -53.56 -0.91
N GLN A 202 16.34 -54.58 -0.11
CA GLN A 202 17.59 -55.27 0.11
C GLN A 202 18.14 -55.95 -1.18
N GLN A 203 19.43 -55.92 -1.35
CA GLN A 203 20.29 -57.13 -1.38
C GLN A 203 21.72 -56.73 -1.23
#